data_6f899753819b31658f35c88ebe8e9a8a
#
_entry.id   6f899753819b31658f35c88ebe8e9a8a
#
_cell.length_a   1.000
_cell.length_b   1.000
_cell.length_c   1.000
_cell.angle_alpha   90.00
_cell.angle_beta   90.00
_cell.angle_gamma   90.00
#
_symmetry.space_group_name_H-M   'P 1'
#
loop_
_entity.id
_entity.type
_entity.pdbx_description
1 polymer ?
#
loop_
_entity_poly.entity_id
_entity_poly.type
_entity_poly.pdbx_seq_one_letter_code
_entity_poly.pdbx_strand_id
1 'polypeptide(L)'
;GPKIGVGLIASVYLATVSEKGKFLGDDKLVPQIMAVVDKEFGRDRRFRAAINCGFRARTGSKEYTDTGSGELGSPATGETIKAGNELPFGVAAAYALSPQKFDVVGEPYGAVPLDGENYQPAEAIAGIKVYLARNSFLTLGGGAGVIPGKAANPRGRAFIGIVFEPNIGDRDGDGYKDDVDGCPNEPEDFDDFEDADGCPELDNDKDGILDVDD
;
A
#
# COMPACT_ATOMS: atom_id res chain seq x y z
N GLY A 1 -17.30 -16.97 -2.13
CA GLY A 1 -17.67 -15.76 -2.87
C GLY A 1 -16.51 -14.75 -2.86
N PRO A 2 -16.50 -13.75 -3.74
CA PRO A 2 -15.46 -12.74 -3.75
C PRO A 2 -15.50 -11.97 -2.42
N LYS A 3 -14.36 -11.96 -1.72
CA LYS A 3 -14.24 -11.23 -0.45
C LYS A 3 -14.14 -9.72 -0.74
N ILE A 4 -14.87 -8.92 0.02
CA ILE A 4 -14.72 -7.47 0.05
C ILE A 4 -13.84 -7.15 1.25
N GLY A 5 -12.73 -6.46 1.02
CA GLY A 5 -11.89 -5.89 2.05
C GLY A 5 -12.37 -4.48 2.40
N VAL A 6 -12.35 -4.14 3.67
CA VAL A 6 -12.61 -2.78 4.18
C VAL A 6 -11.52 -2.43 5.18
N GLY A 7 -10.93 -1.26 5.03
CA GLY A 7 -9.86 -0.78 5.89
C GLY A 7 -10.02 0.69 6.24
N LEU A 8 -9.40 1.08 7.35
CA LEU A 8 -9.25 2.46 7.79
C LEU A 8 -7.77 2.77 7.98
N ILE A 9 -7.30 3.87 7.39
CA ILE A 9 -5.92 4.33 7.49
C ILE A 9 -5.91 5.68 8.19
N ALA A 10 -5.23 5.77 9.32
CA ALA A 10 -4.93 7.03 9.99
C ALA A 10 -3.45 7.37 9.78
N SER A 11 -3.18 8.58 9.36
CA SER A 11 -1.83 9.08 9.10
C SER A 11 -1.64 10.45 9.73
N VAL A 12 -0.42 10.74 10.13
CA VAL A 12 -0.02 12.06 10.62
C VAL A 12 1.26 12.46 9.91
N TYR A 13 1.22 13.56 9.19
CA TYR A 13 2.41 14.15 8.57
C TYR A 13 3.02 15.14 9.56
N LEU A 14 4.28 14.91 9.89
CA LEU A 14 5.01 15.75 10.82
C LEU A 14 5.65 16.93 10.09
N ALA A 15 5.60 18.08 10.72
CA ALA A 15 6.25 19.29 10.23
C ALA A 15 7.77 19.19 10.39
N THR A 16 8.47 18.85 9.33
CA THR A 16 9.95 18.75 9.34
C THR A 16 10.62 19.92 8.61
N VAL A 17 9.84 20.82 8.01
CA VAL A 17 10.33 21.93 7.21
C VAL A 17 10.21 23.22 7.99
N SER A 18 11.34 23.88 8.24
CA SER A 18 11.39 25.17 8.94
C SER A 18 11.29 26.39 8.01
N GLU A 19 11.56 26.23 6.72
CA GLU A 19 11.53 27.31 5.75
C GLU A 19 10.11 27.59 5.22
N LYS A 20 9.59 28.76 5.57
CA LYS A 20 8.32 29.27 5.04
C LYS A 20 8.53 29.76 3.61
N GLY A 21 7.58 29.42 2.72
CA GLY A 21 7.58 29.90 1.33
C GLY A 21 8.22 28.99 0.29
N LYS A 22 8.71 27.80 0.67
CA LYS A 22 9.11 26.76 -0.28
C LYS A 22 8.09 25.62 -0.29
N PHE A 23 7.82 25.04 -1.45
CA PHE A 23 6.89 23.91 -1.63
C PHE A 23 7.52 22.58 -1.21
N LEU A 24 8.14 22.55 -0.02
CA LEU A 24 8.90 21.40 0.49
C LEU A 24 8.15 20.54 1.52
N GLY A 25 6.91 20.92 1.87
CA GLY A 25 6.10 20.20 2.86
C GLY A 25 5.29 21.14 3.74
N ASP A 26 4.51 20.59 4.64
CA ASP A 26 3.71 21.34 5.59
C ASP A 26 4.57 21.79 6.79
N ASP A 27 4.35 23.03 7.28
CA ASP A 27 5.03 23.61 8.43
C ASP A 27 4.32 23.31 9.78
N LYS A 28 3.19 22.62 9.69
CA LYS A 28 2.38 22.18 10.83
C LYS A 28 2.02 20.71 10.68
N LEU A 29 1.61 20.12 11.78
CA LEU A 29 1.10 18.76 11.82
C LEU A 29 -0.18 18.64 10.97
N VAL A 30 -0.22 17.64 10.08
CA VAL A 30 -1.35 17.40 9.18
C VAL A 30 -1.89 15.98 9.40
N PRO A 31 -2.99 15.82 10.15
CA PRO A 31 -3.66 14.55 10.30
C PRO A 31 -4.49 14.21 9.04
N GLN A 32 -4.56 12.94 8.73
CA GLN A 32 -5.37 12.38 7.66
C GLN A 32 -6.04 11.09 8.12
N ILE A 33 -7.27 10.90 7.69
CA ILE A 33 -8.00 9.65 7.82
C ILE A 33 -8.54 9.23 6.45
N MET A 34 -8.43 7.96 6.11
CA MET A 34 -8.91 7.42 4.83
C MET A 34 -9.64 6.11 5.06
N ALA A 35 -10.78 5.92 4.40
CA ALA A 35 -11.44 4.65 4.26
C ALA A 35 -11.00 3.99 2.94
N VAL A 36 -10.83 2.69 2.95
CA VAL A 36 -10.42 1.89 1.79
C VAL A 36 -11.41 0.74 1.63
N VAL A 37 -11.84 0.50 0.42
CA VAL A 37 -12.62 -0.68 0.05
C VAL A 37 -11.94 -1.34 -1.13
N ASP A 38 -11.72 -2.63 -1.06
CA ASP A 38 -11.15 -3.42 -2.15
C ASP A 38 -11.96 -4.68 -2.44
N LYS A 39 -11.82 -5.17 -3.66
CA LYS A 39 -12.50 -6.38 -4.10
C LYS A 39 -11.72 -7.11 -5.19
N GLU A 40 -11.72 -8.43 -5.08
CA GLU A 40 -11.28 -9.34 -6.13
C GLU A 40 -12.46 -9.80 -6.98
N PHE A 41 -12.27 -9.90 -8.29
CA PHE A 41 -13.29 -10.25 -9.26
C PHE A 41 -12.89 -11.48 -10.08
N GLY A 42 -13.92 -12.22 -10.55
CA GLY A 42 -13.72 -13.43 -11.33
C GLY A 42 -13.50 -14.68 -10.46
N ARG A 43 -13.62 -15.86 -11.07
CA ARG A 43 -13.36 -17.14 -10.39
C ARG A 43 -11.88 -17.37 -10.13
N ASP A 44 -11.04 -16.89 -11.00
CA ASP A 44 -9.58 -16.98 -10.96
C ASP A 44 -8.92 -15.81 -10.19
N ARG A 45 -9.72 -14.86 -9.68
CA ARG A 45 -9.29 -13.69 -8.89
C ARG A 45 -8.17 -12.86 -9.52
N ARG A 46 -8.11 -12.83 -10.85
CA ARG A 46 -7.06 -12.10 -11.58
C ARG A 46 -7.24 -10.60 -11.55
N PHE A 47 -8.48 -10.13 -11.46
CA PHE A 47 -8.78 -8.70 -11.42
C PHE A 47 -9.08 -8.26 -10.00
N ARG A 48 -8.40 -7.21 -9.56
CA ARG A 48 -8.61 -6.54 -8.28
C ARG A 48 -8.87 -5.07 -8.53
N ALA A 49 -9.79 -4.48 -7.77
CA ALA A 49 -10.00 -3.05 -7.76
C ALA A 49 -10.13 -2.56 -6.32
N ALA A 50 -9.67 -1.35 -6.09
CA ALA A 50 -9.79 -0.68 -4.80
C ALA A 50 -10.20 0.78 -5.01
N ILE A 51 -10.93 1.31 -4.06
CA ILE A 51 -11.24 2.73 -3.95
C ILE A 51 -10.91 3.20 -2.55
N ASN A 52 -10.35 4.38 -2.46
CA ASN A 52 -10.12 5.04 -1.19
C ASN A 52 -10.58 6.48 -1.24
N CYS A 53 -11.04 7.00 -0.11
CA CYS A 53 -11.35 8.41 0.08
C CYS A 53 -11.17 8.78 1.56
N GLY A 54 -10.93 10.06 1.82
CA GLY A 54 -10.66 10.49 3.17
C GLY A 54 -10.72 11.99 3.36
N PHE A 55 -10.22 12.42 4.50
CA PHE A 55 -10.09 13.81 4.87
C PHE A 55 -8.68 14.07 5.40
N ARG A 56 -8.06 15.14 4.87
CA ARG A 56 -6.77 15.66 5.33
C ARG A 56 -6.97 17.06 5.86
N ALA A 57 -6.70 17.26 7.16
CA ALA A 57 -6.85 18.53 7.83
C ALA A 57 -5.52 19.27 7.85
N ARG A 58 -5.48 20.49 7.29
CA ARG A 58 -4.37 21.42 7.46
C ARG A 58 -4.78 22.53 8.40
N THR A 59 -4.06 22.69 9.51
CA THR A 59 -4.29 23.78 10.48
C THR A 59 -3.72 25.08 9.94
N GLY A 60 -4.45 25.71 9.05
CA GLY A 60 -4.09 26.93 8.31
C GLY A 60 -3.77 26.63 6.85
N SER A 61 -4.20 27.51 5.98
CA SER A 61 -3.84 27.44 4.57
C SER A 61 -2.38 27.86 4.38
N LYS A 62 -1.69 27.14 3.51
CA LYS A 62 -0.34 27.47 3.10
C LYS A 62 -0.39 28.15 1.74
N GLU A 63 0.14 29.35 1.67
CA GLU A 63 0.17 30.15 0.44
C GLU A 63 1.58 30.15 -0.13
N TYR A 64 1.68 29.92 -1.43
CA TYR A 64 2.90 29.99 -2.21
C TYR A 64 2.66 30.86 -3.43
N THR A 65 3.52 31.81 -3.65
CA THR A 65 3.51 32.57 -4.90
C THR A 65 4.58 32.02 -5.82
N ASP A 66 4.21 31.64 -7.04
CA ASP A 66 5.15 31.20 -8.05
C ASP A 66 6.00 32.39 -8.51
N THR A 67 7.21 32.47 -7.98
CA THR A 67 8.18 33.51 -8.31
C THR A 67 9.11 33.17 -9.48
N GLY A 68 8.90 32.02 -10.09
CA GLY A 68 9.64 31.59 -11.29
C GLY A 68 11.13 31.38 -11.11
N SER A 69 11.57 30.92 -9.97
CA SER A 69 12.96 30.44 -9.82
C SER A 69 13.15 29.07 -10.54
N GLY A 70 12.62 28.99 -11.76
CA GLY A 70 12.44 27.78 -12.51
C GLY A 70 13.67 27.20 -13.14
N GLU A 71 14.37 26.31 -12.49
CA GLU A 71 15.31 25.41 -13.14
C GLU A 71 14.65 24.20 -13.84
N LEU A 72 13.35 24.05 -13.83
CA LEU A 72 12.60 22.99 -14.53
C LEU A 72 11.42 23.46 -15.38
N GLY A 73 11.58 24.60 -16.06
CA GLY A 73 10.87 24.88 -17.31
C GLY A 73 9.42 25.31 -17.21
N SER A 74 8.97 25.88 -16.10
CA SER A 74 7.73 26.65 -16.08
C SER A 74 8.06 28.12 -15.84
N PRO A 75 7.59 29.04 -16.72
CA PRO A 75 7.71 30.46 -16.44
C PRO A 75 6.94 30.79 -15.16
N ALA A 76 7.47 31.72 -14.38
CA ALA A 76 6.75 32.31 -13.25
C ALA A 76 5.39 32.76 -13.73
N THR A 77 4.34 32.26 -13.16
CA THR A 77 3.00 32.71 -13.48
C THR A 77 2.59 33.87 -12.58
N GLY A 78 3.30 34.13 -11.47
CA GLY A 78 2.88 35.02 -10.43
C GLY A 78 1.62 34.58 -9.70
N GLU A 79 1.13 33.37 -9.99
CA GLU A 79 -0.07 32.84 -9.36
C GLU A 79 0.20 32.43 -7.92
N THR A 80 -0.72 32.75 -7.05
CA THR A 80 -0.71 32.27 -5.66
C THR A 80 -1.41 30.92 -5.60
N ILE A 81 -0.70 29.95 -5.04
CA ILE A 81 -1.22 28.60 -4.79
C ILE A 81 -1.54 28.53 -3.30
N LYS A 82 -2.75 28.11 -3.00
CA LYS A 82 -3.20 27.94 -1.61
C LYS A 82 -3.60 26.50 -1.36
N ALA A 83 -2.88 25.82 -0.48
CA ALA A 83 -3.19 24.48 -0.01
C ALA A 83 -3.86 24.55 1.36
N GLY A 84 -5.08 24.05 1.46
CA GLY A 84 -5.87 23.97 2.69
C GLY A 84 -6.36 22.55 2.97
N ASN A 85 -7.50 22.45 3.63
CA ASN A 85 -8.16 21.16 3.85
C ASN A 85 -8.54 20.51 2.52
N GLU A 86 -8.46 19.20 2.45
CA GLU A 86 -8.73 18.47 1.22
C GLU A 86 -9.35 17.08 1.45
N LEU A 87 -10.03 16.59 0.43
CA LEU A 87 -10.55 15.24 0.36
C LEU A 87 -9.64 14.42 -0.56
N PRO A 88 -8.67 13.69 -0.04
CA PRO A 88 -7.88 12.76 -0.83
C PRO A 88 -8.73 11.59 -1.32
N PHE A 89 -8.47 11.14 -2.53
CA PHE A 89 -9.11 9.99 -3.14
C PHE A 89 -8.14 9.21 -4.01
N GLY A 90 -8.44 7.92 -4.23
CA GLY A 90 -7.74 7.08 -5.17
C GLY A 90 -8.64 5.95 -5.67
N VAL A 91 -8.41 5.54 -6.91
CA VAL A 91 -9.02 4.35 -7.50
C VAL A 91 -7.90 3.51 -8.09
N ALA A 92 -7.77 2.27 -7.64
CA ALA A 92 -6.73 1.37 -8.12
C ALA A 92 -7.32 0.16 -8.81
N ALA A 93 -6.63 -0.31 -9.82
CA ALA A 93 -6.94 -1.57 -10.50
C ALA A 93 -5.64 -2.35 -10.71
N ALA A 94 -5.72 -3.67 -10.56
CA ALA A 94 -4.64 -4.58 -10.84
C ALA A 94 -5.17 -5.79 -11.60
N TYR A 95 -4.39 -6.28 -12.57
CA TYR A 95 -4.69 -7.47 -13.31
C TYR A 95 -3.49 -8.41 -13.35
N ALA A 96 -3.68 -9.64 -12.87
CA ALA A 96 -2.65 -10.67 -12.91
C ALA A 96 -2.54 -11.26 -14.32
N LEU A 97 -1.58 -10.81 -15.10
CA LEU A 97 -1.25 -11.37 -16.41
C LEU A 97 -0.82 -12.84 -16.27
N SER A 98 0.03 -13.10 -15.30
CA SER A 98 0.44 -14.43 -14.90
C SER A 98 0.45 -14.47 -13.36
N PRO A 99 -0.49 -15.19 -12.73
CA PRO A 99 -0.58 -15.24 -11.28
C PRO A 99 0.74 -15.58 -10.61
N GLN A 100 1.11 -14.83 -9.57
CA GLN A 100 2.35 -14.97 -8.81
C GLN A 100 3.64 -14.76 -9.65
N LYS A 101 3.52 -14.15 -10.84
CA LYS A 101 4.66 -13.76 -11.69
C LYS A 101 4.60 -12.29 -12.10
N PHE A 102 3.50 -11.86 -12.72
CA PHE A 102 3.36 -10.52 -13.26
C PHE A 102 1.95 -9.97 -13.07
N ASP A 103 1.86 -8.78 -12.47
CA ASP A 103 0.63 -7.98 -12.46
C ASP A 103 0.86 -6.65 -13.16
N VAL A 104 -0.15 -6.17 -13.88
CA VAL A 104 -0.25 -4.78 -14.32
C VAL A 104 -1.11 -4.03 -13.30
N VAL A 105 -0.66 -2.85 -12.91
CA VAL A 105 -1.36 -2.01 -11.93
C VAL A 105 -1.55 -0.60 -12.49
N GLY A 106 -2.64 0.03 -12.12
CA GLY A 106 -2.92 1.41 -12.46
C GLY A 106 -3.69 2.09 -11.34
N GLU A 107 -3.37 3.36 -11.09
CA GLU A 107 -3.99 4.14 -10.03
C GLU A 107 -4.07 5.62 -10.41
N PRO A 108 -5.24 6.16 -10.77
CA PRO A 108 -5.54 7.57 -10.63
C PRO A 108 -5.80 7.91 -9.16
N TYR A 109 -5.16 8.96 -8.67
CA TYR A 109 -5.34 9.49 -7.33
C TYR A 109 -5.18 11.00 -7.29
N GLY A 110 -5.69 11.61 -6.24
CA GLY A 110 -5.62 13.05 -6.09
C GLY A 110 -6.29 13.55 -4.82
N ALA A 111 -6.57 14.83 -4.81
CA ALA A 111 -7.35 15.44 -3.74
C ALA A 111 -8.25 16.54 -4.28
N VAL A 112 -9.44 16.66 -3.70
CA VAL A 112 -10.36 17.78 -3.92
C VAL A 112 -10.11 18.81 -2.82
N PRO A 113 -9.59 20.01 -3.15
CA PRO A 113 -9.39 21.06 -2.16
C PRO A 113 -10.74 21.60 -1.67
N LEU A 114 -10.88 21.81 -0.38
CA LEU A 114 -12.08 22.41 0.23
C LEU A 114 -11.94 23.91 0.42
N ASP A 115 -10.73 24.36 0.73
CA ASP A 115 -10.39 25.76 1.02
C ASP A 115 -9.05 26.16 0.35
N GLY A 116 -8.75 25.55 -0.79
CA GLY A 116 -7.56 25.81 -1.59
C GLY A 116 -7.84 26.73 -2.78
N GLU A 117 -6.77 27.30 -3.35
CA GLU A 117 -6.78 28.09 -4.56
C GLU A 117 -5.63 27.65 -5.47
N ASN A 118 -5.92 27.48 -6.77
CA ASN A 118 -4.96 26.99 -7.78
C ASN A 118 -4.20 25.69 -7.41
N TYR A 119 -4.72 24.94 -6.45
CA TYR A 119 -4.17 23.69 -5.93
C TYR A 119 -5.18 22.58 -6.12
N GLN A 120 -4.90 21.67 -7.04
CA GLN A 120 -5.75 20.52 -7.30
C GLN A 120 -4.85 19.37 -7.76
N PRO A 121 -4.23 18.65 -6.82
CA PRO A 121 -3.36 17.54 -7.16
C PRO A 121 -4.16 16.36 -7.71
N ALA A 122 -3.81 15.91 -8.90
CA ALA A 122 -4.37 14.71 -9.49
C ALA A 122 -3.35 14.08 -10.44
N GLU A 123 -3.04 12.83 -10.23
CA GLU A 123 -2.07 12.06 -10.99
C GLU A 123 -2.68 10.73 -11.44
N ALA A 124 -2.21 10.20 -12.53
CA ALA A 124 -2.43 8.82 -12.91
C ALA A 124 -1.09 8.13 -13.05
N ILE A 125 -0.94 7.00 -12.39
CA ILE A 125 0.24 6.14 -12.47
C ILE A 125 -0.14 4.77 -13.00
N ALA A 126 0.80 4.13 -13.69
CA ALA A 126 0.69 2.74 -14.10
C ALA A 126 2.04 2.04 -13.95
N GLY A 127 2.00 0.74 -13.74
CA GLY A 127 3.22 -0.03 -13.56
C GLY A 127 3.00 -1.52 -13.65
N ILE A 128 4.09 -2.23 -13.48
CA ILE A 128 4.10 -3.69 -13.39
C ILE A 128 4.66 -4.12 -12.04
N LYS A 129 4.13 -5.22 -11.51
CA LYS A 129 4.71 -5.96 -10.38
C LYS A 129 5.32 -7.24 -10.91
N VAL A 130 6.55 -7.50 -10.55
CA VAL A 130 7.27 -8.73 -10.85
C VAL A 130 7.49 -9.45 -9.53
N TYR A 131 6.83 -10.59 -9.34
CA TYR A 131 6.93 -11.35 -8.11
C TYR A 131 8.26 -12.11 -8.04
N LEU A 132 8.97 -11.92 -6.94
CA LEU A 132 10.23 -12.60 -6.61
C LEU A 132 9.96 -13.84 -5.74
N ALA A 133 8.93 -13.73 -4.89
CA ALA A 133 8.38 -14.78 -4.05
C ALA A 133 6.89 -14.48 -3.81
N ARG A 134 6.17 -15.34 -3.10
CA ARG A 134 4.71 -15.24 -2.93
C ARG A 134 4.21 -13.85 -2.55
N ASN A 135 4.88 -13.17 -1.61
CA ASN A 135 4.51 -11.84 -1.13
C ASN A 135 5.58 -10.78 -1.45
N SER A 136 6.70 -11.19 -2.06
CA SER A 136 7.81 -10.29 -2.37
C SER A 136 7.81 -9.94 -3.84
N PHE A 137 7.88 -8.65 -4.15
CA PHE A 137 7.81 -8.20 -5.54
C PHE A 137 8.61 -6.92 -5.79
N LEU A 138 9.05 -6.77 -7.01
CA LEU A 138 9.57 -5.55 -7.58
C LEU A 138 8.43 -4.81 -8.29
N THR A 139 8.32 -3.51 -8.08
CA THR A 139 7.38 -2.65 -8.79
C THR A 139 8.15 -1.64 -9.63
N LEU A 140 7.76 -1.49 -10.88
CA LEU A 140 8.30 -0.51 -11.82
C LEU A 140 7.13 0.22 -12.44
N GLY A 141 7.23 1.53 -12.58
CA GLY A 141 6.16 2.27 -13.23
C GLY A 141 6.45 3.74 -13.41
N GLY A 142 5.43 4.42 -13.89
CA GLY A 142 5.47 5.85 -14.08
C GLY A 142 4.07 6.43 -14.23
N GLY A 143 4.02 7.74 -14.37
CA GLY A 143 2.76 8.47 -14.55
C GLY A 143 2.99 9.95 -14.71
N ALA A 144 1.89 10.69 -14.69
CA ALA A 144 1.90 12.14 -14.80
C ALA A 144 0.67 12.76 -14.14
N GLY A 145 0.72 14.05 -13.93
CA GLY A 145 -0.45 14.84 -13.54
C GLY A 145 -1.50 14.83 -14.65
N VAL A 146 -2.76 14.65 -14.27
CA VAL A 146 -3.89 14.57 -15.23
C VAL A 146 -4.64 15.89 -15.40
N ILE A 147 -4.35 16.92 -14.57
CA ILE A 147 -4.95 18.23 -14.66
C ILE A 147 -3.87 19.24 -15.06
N PRO A 148 -3.78 19.63 -16.34
CA PRO A 148 -2.78 20.59 -16.80
C PRO A 148 -2.98 21.97 -16.15
N GLY A 149 -1.87 22.67 -15.91
CA GLY A 149 -1.89 24.04 -15.42
C GLY A 149 -2.29 24.24 -13.97
N LYS A 150 -2.51 23.17 -13.21
CA LYS A 150 -2.72 23.25 -11.76
C LYS A 150 -1.44 22.83 -11.03
N ALA A 151 -1.16 23.55 -9.96
CA ALA A 151 -0.02 23.25 -9.10
C ALA A 151 -0.09 21.84 -8.48
N ALA A 152 1.07 21.32 -8.15
CA ALA A 152 1.29 19.99 -7.59
C ALA A 152 1.02 18.82 -8.55
N ASN A 153 0.82 19.08 -9.84
CA ASN A 153 0.71 18.04 -10.85
C ASN A 153 2.05 17.87 -11.58
N PRO A 154 2.79 16.77 -11.37
CA PRO A 154 4.07 16.55 -12.04
C PRO A 154 3.87 16.33 -13.53
N ARG A 155 4.80 16.81 -14.36
CA ARG A 155 4.81 16.54 -15.81
C ARG A 155 5.05 15.07 -16.10
N GLY A 156 5.82 14.42 -15.26
CA GLY A 156 6.13 12.99 -15.34
C GLY A 156 6.69 12.50 -14.02
N ARG A 157 6.46 11.23 -13.74
CA ARG A 157 6.96 10.52 -12.58
C ARG A 157 7.40 9.14 -13.01
N ALA A 158 8.52 8.67 -12.50
CA ALA A 158 8.93 7.27 -12.58
C ALA A 158 9.17 6.77 -11.16
N PHE A 159 8.91 5.51 -10.93
CA PHE A 159 9.16 4.88 -9.65
C PHE A 159 9.67 3.45 -9.81
N ILE A 160 10.46 3.05 -8.85
CA ILE A 160 10.89 1.69 -8.62
C ILE A 160 10.71 1.41 -7.13
N GLY A 161 10.19 0.25 -6.80
CA GLY A 161 9.99 -0.18 -5.42
C GLY A 161 10.23 -1.66 -5.27
N ILE A 162 10.69 -2.05 -4.11
CA ILE A 162 10.82 -3.44 -3.68
C ILE A 162 9.98 -3.64 -2.43
N VAL A 163 9.16 -4.66 -2.45
CA VAL A 163 8.50 -5.18 -1.25
C VAL A 163 9.11 -6.55 -1.00
N PHE A 164 9.73 -6.69 0.15
CA PHE A 164 10.28 -7.95 0.61
C PHE A 164 9.49 -8.39 1.85
N GLU A 165 8.65 -9.38 1.65
CA GLU A 165 7.85 -10.01 2.68
C GLU A 165 8.02 -11.52 2.51
N PRO A 166 9.05 -12.12 3.15
CA PRO A 166 9.25 -13.55 3.09
C PRO A 166 8.01 -14.22 3.68
N ASN A 167 7.34 -15.02 2.86
CA ASN A 167 6.27 -15.88 3.35
C ASN A 167 6.94 -17.07 4.00
N ILE A 168 7.03 -17.02 5.31
CA ILE A 168 7.34 -18.18 6.11
C ILE A 168 6.06 -19.01 6.04
N GLY A 169 6.11 -20.12 5.29
CA GLY A 169 4.98 -21.01 5.05
C GLY A 169 4.52 -21.68 6.34
N ASP A 170 3.45 -22.37 6.25
CA ASP A 170 2.93 -23.40 7.13
C ASP A 170 2.53 -24.50 6.15
N ARG A 171 3.44 -25.44 5.92
CA ARG A 171 3.40 -26.34 4.76
C ARG A 171 2.42 -27.49 4.96
N ASP A 172 2.34 -28.00 6.17
CA ASP A 172 1.44 -29.08 6.57
C ASP A 172 0.12 -28.56 7.14
N GLY A 173 0.06 -27.26 7.53
CA GLY A 173 -1.19 -26.58 7.91
C GLY A 173 -1.58 -26.76 9.37
N ASP A 174 -0.64 -27.08 10.24
CA ASP A 174 -0.86 -27.33 11.66
C ASP A 174 -0.95 -26.05 12.50
N GLY A 175 -0.51 -24.89 11.96
CA GLY A 175 -0.51 -23.58 12.64
C GLY A 175 0.87 -23.11 13.08
N TYR A 176 1.87 -23.99 13.13
CA TYR A 176 3.28 -23.61 13.26
C TYR A 176 3.81 -23.17 11.91
N LYS A 177 4.73 -22.22 11.92
CA LYS A 177 5.34 -21.73 10.68
C LYS A 177 6.63 -22.52 10.39
N ASP A 178 6.90 -22.80 9.12
CA ASP A 178 8.05 -23.58 8.64
C ASP A 178 9.41 -23.19 9.27
N ASP A 179 9.56 -21.98 9.82
CA ASP A 179 10.82 -21.51 10.43
C ASP A 179 10.95 -21.79 11.93
N VAL A 180 9.83 -22.09 12.59
CA VAL A 180 9.77 -22.44 14.02
C VAL A 180 9.27 -23.85 14.26
N ASP A 181 8.83 -24.51 13.21
CA ASP A 181 8.31 -25.85 13.16
C ASP A 181 9.46 -26.86 13.06
N GLY A 182 9.50 -27.80 13.97
CA GLY A 182 10.48 -28.90 13.98
C GLY A 182 10.26 -29.90 12.86
N CYS A 183 9.01 -30.07 12.42
CA CYS A 183 8.59 -31.04 11.43
C CYS A 183 7.77 -30.44 10.27
N PRO A 184 8.29 -29.54 9.44
CA PRO A 184 7.53 -28.72 8.48
C PRO A 184 6.78 -29.46 7.35
N ASN A 185 6.62 -30.73 7.41
CA ASN A 185 5.90 -31.55 6.44
C ASN A 185 4.97 -32.59 7.11
N GLU A 186 4.93 -32.61 8.44
CA GLU A 186 4.18 -33.58 9.24
C GLU A 186 3.44 -32.78 10.30
N PRO A 187 2.09 -32.61 10.15
CA PRO A 187 1.32 -31.74 11.03
C PRO A 187 1.31 -32.25 12.47
N GLU A 188 1.41 -31.34 13.41
CA GLU A 188 1.22 -31.54 14.85
C GLU A 188 -0.13 -32.17 15.15
N ASP A 189 -0.22 -33.13 16.07
CA ASP A 189 -1.44 -33.85 16.40
C ASP A 189 -2.23 -33.28 17.59
N PHE A 190 -1.63 -32.32 18.34
CA PHE A 190 -2.28 -31.56 19.42
C PHE A 190 -2.97 -32.41 20.48
N ASP A 191 -2.24 -33.37 21.01
CA ASP A 191 -2.76 -34.32 21.99
C ASP A 191 -2.41 -33.97 23.46
N ASP A 192 -1.87 -32.79 23.72
CA ASP A 192 -1.36 -32.27 24.98
C ASP A 192 0.01 -32.85 25.41
N PHE A 193 0.75 -33.48 24.49
CA PHE A 193 2.09 -33.99 24.74
C PHE A 193 3.08 -33.36 23.75
N GLU A 194 4.09 -32.69 24.25
CA GLU A 194 5.15 -31.98 23.48
C GLU A 194 4.67 -31.06 22.36
N ASP A 195 3.40 -30.64 22.31
CA ASP A 195 2.75 -29.81 21.27
C ASP A 195 3.48 -28.51 20.86
N ALA A 196 4.58 -28.16 21.48
CA ALA A 196 5.20 -26.84 21.31
C ALA A 196 6.23 -26.76 20.18
N ASP A 197 6.63 -27.84 19.56
CA ASP A 197 7.67 -27.90 18.55
C ASP A 197 7.17 -28.15 17.12
N GLY A 198 5.87 -28.44 16.94
CA GLY A 198 5.25 -28.69 15.65
C GLY A 198 5.58 -30.07 15.07
N CYS A 199 5.86 -31.06 15.92
CA CYS A 199 6.14 -32.43 15.51
C CYS A 199 5.16 -33.40 16.17
N PRO A 200 4.46 -34.25 15.43
CA PRO A 200 3.56 -35.26 16.02
C PRO A 200 4.30 -36.37 16.74
N GLU A 201 3.95 -36.65 17.99
CA GLU A 201 4.43 -37.77 18.78
C GLU A 201 3.43 -38.94 18.67
N LEU A 202 3.68 -39.86 17.79
CA LEU A 202 2.75 -40.96 17.51
C LEU A 202 2.72 -42.06 18.59
N ASP A 203 3.62 -42.03 19.58
CA ASP A 203 3.79 -42.98 20.66
C ASP A 203 4.40 -42.27 21.87
N ASN A 204 3.52 -41.61 22.67
CA ASN A 204 3.87 -40.69 23.77
C ASN A 204 4.63 -41.36 24.89
N ASP A 205 4.29 -42.63 25.23
CA ASP A 205 4.92 -43.35 26.31
C ASP A 205 6.08 -44.29 25.85
N LYS A 206 6.30 -44.37 24.56
CA LYS A 206 7.38 -45.11 23.90
C LYS A 206 7.40 -46.61 24.20
N ASP A 207 6.21 -47.18 24.31
CA ASP A 207 6.04 -48.61 24.55
C ASP A 207 6.00 -49.46 23.25
N GLY A 208 5.94 -48.77 22.08
CA GLY A 208 5.91 -49.33 20.76
C GLY A 208 4.51 -49.61 20.22
N ILE A 209 3.48 -49.15 20.90
CA ILE A 209 2.09 -49.10 20.42
C ILE A 209 1.82 -47.62 20.09
N LEU A 210 1.16 -47.37 18.98
CA LEU A 210 0.79 -45.99 18.63
C LEU A 210 -0.38 -45.52 19.49
N ASP A 211 -0.42 -44.23 19.87
CA ASP A 211 -1.46 -43.65 20.72
C ASP A 211 -2.89 -43.85 20.18
N VAL A 212 -3.03 -43.96 18.85
CA VAL A 212 -4.32 -44.27 18.21
C VAL A 212 -4.77 -45.74 18.45
N ASP A 213 -3.86 -46.62 18.86
CA ASP A 213 -4.08 -48.05 19.09
C ASP A 213 -3.99 -48.42 20.60
N ASP A 214 -3.58 -47.47 21.46
CA ASP A 214 -3.48 -47.59 22.90
C ASP A 214 -4.66 -46.85 23.59
#